data_6b4cec6a9075b14089d3d07454407ec1
#
_entry.id   6b4cec6a9075b14089d3d07454407ec1
#
_cell.length_a   1.000
_cell.length_b   1.000
_cell.length_c   1.000
_cell.angle_alpha   90.00
_cell.angle_beta   90.00
_cell.angle_gamma   90.00
#
_symmetry.space_group_name_H-M   'P 1'
#
loop_
_entity.id
_entity.type
_entity.pdbx_description
1 polymer ?
#
loop_
_entity_poly.entity_id
_entity_poly.type
_entity_poly.pdbx_seq_one_letter_code
_entity_poly.pdbx_strand_id
1 'polypeptide(L)' 'MKIKQVEELVGITRKNIRFYEDQGLLNVERAENGYREYHQADVIRL' A
#
# COMPACT_ATOMS: atom_id res chain seq x y z
N MET A 1 -7.26 -0.74 -3.98
CA MET A 1 -7.46 0.16 -2.82
C MET A 1 -6.49 1.31 -2.87
N LYS A 2 -6.92 2.46 -2.41
CA LYS A 2 -6.04 3.62 -2.27
C LYS A 2 -5.32 3.56 -0.92
N ILE A 3 -4.20 4.27 -0.81
CA ILE A 3 -3.38 4.25 0.40
C ILE A 3 -4.15 4.63 1.66
N LYS A 4 -5.07 5.59 1.56
CA LYS A 4 -5.89 6.02 2.69
C LYS A 4 -6.73 4.86 3.22
N GLN A 5 -7.29 4.05 2.34
CA GLN A 5 -8.08 2.89 2.72
C GLN A 5 -7.22 1.83 3.40
N VAL A 6 -6.00 1.63 2.91
CA VAL A 6 -5.05 0.70 3.52
C VAL A 6 -4.69 1.16 4.93
N GLU A 7 -4.44 2.45 5.11
CA GLU A 7 -4.15 3.01 6.44
C GLU A 7 -5.27 2.70 7.44
N GLU A 8 -6.51 2.83 7.02
CA GLU A 8 -7.66 2.60 7.87
C GLU A 8 -7.84 1.11 8.20
N LEU A 9 -7.62 0.24 7.22
CA LEU A 9 -7.81 -1.19 7.39
C LEU A 9 -6.72 -1.83 8.25
N VAL A 10 -5.49 -1.41 8.06
CA VAL A 10 -4.33 -2.02 8.73
C VAL A 10 -3.96 -1.29 10.01
N GLY A 11 -4.28 -0.01 10.09
CA GLY A 11 -3.96 0.80 11.26
C GLY A 11 -2.51 1.27 11.30
N ILE A 12 -1.87 1.40 10.14
CA ILE A 12 -0.51 1.93 10.06
C ILE A 12 -0.51 3.24 9.26
N THR A 13 0.57 4.00 9.41
CA THR A 13 0.67 5.29 8.75
C THR A 13 1.12 5.12 7.30
N ARG A 14 0.82 6.14 6.50
CA ARG A 14 1.28 6.22 5.11
C ARG A 14 2.80 6.08 5.00
N LYS A 15 3.52 6.66 5.95
CA LYS A 15 4.98 6.60 6.00
C LYS A 15 5.45 5.15 6.14
N ASN A 16 4.81 4.38 6.99
CA ASN A 16 5.15 2.97 7.19
C ASN A 16 4.83 2.14 5.96
N ILE A 17 3.71 2.43 5.30
CA ILE A 17 3.35 1.73 4.06
C ILE A 17 4.42 1.94 3.00
N ARG A 18 4.89 3.16 2.83
CA ARG A 18 5.95 3.49 1.88
C ARG A 18 7.27 2.83 2.25
N PHE A 19 7.55 2.75 3.55
CA PHE A 19 8.74 2.08 4.04
C PHE A 19 8.75 0.61 3.62
N TYR A 20 7.63 -0.09 3.81
CA TYR A 20 7.51 -1.48 3.40
C TYR A 20 7.64 -1.66 1.90
N GLU A 21 7.09 -0.74 1.13
CA GLU A 21 7.23 -0.74 -0.32
C GLU A 21 8.69 -0.61 -0.73
N ASP A 22 9.43 0.31 -0.11
CA ASP A 22 10.85 0.54 -0.38
C ASP A 22 11.70 -0.68 -0.03
N GLN A 23 11.30 -1.44 0.98
CA GLN A 23 12.00 -2.66 1.38
C GLN A 23 11.67 -3.85 0.47
N GLY A 24 10.81 -3.67 -0.51
CA GLY A 24 10.41 -4.73 -1.41
C GLY A 24 9.41 -5.70 -0.83
N LEU A 25 8.80 -5.36 0.31
CA LEU A 25 7.80 -6.20 0.95
C LEU A 25 6.43 -6.09 0.30
N LEU A 26 6.21 -5.01 -0.43
CA LEU A 26 4.97 -4.77 -1.15
C LEU A 26 5.24 -4.53 -2.62
N ASN A 27 4.46 -5.17 -3.48
CA ASN A 27 4.45 -4.92 -4.92
C ASN A 27 3.24 -4.06 -5.25
N VAL A 28 3.46 -2.77 -5.33
CA VAL A 28 2.38 -1.82 -5.58
C VAL A 28 2.33 -1.50 -7.07
N GLU A 29 1.20 -1.80 -7.69
CA GLU A 29 0.97 -1.43 -9.09
C GLU A 29 0.47 0.00 -9.16
N ARG A 30 0.75 0.66 -10.29
CA ARG A 30 0.26 2.00 -10.52
C ARG A 30 -0.87 1.97 -11.53
N ALA A 31 -1.95 2.71 -11.24
CA ALA A 31 -3.03 2.92 -12.18
C ALA A 31 -2.55 3.81 -13.32
N GLU A 32 -3.36 3.92 -14.38
CA GLU A 32 -3.01 4.71 -15.57
C GLU A 32 -2.66 6.16 -15.25
N ASN A 33 -3.30 6.72 -14.22
CA ASN A 33 -3.07 8.10 -13.82
C ASN A 33 -1.89 8.26 -12.85
N GLY A 34 -1.11 7.20 -12.63
CA GLY A 34 0.09 7.24 -11.79
C GLY A 34 -0.17 7.04 -10.30
N TYR A 35 -1.41 6.87 -9.88
CA TYR A 35 -1.72 6.60 -8.48
C TYR A 35 -1.40 5.17 -8.11
N ARG A 36 -1.00 4.96 -6.85
CA ARG A 36 -0.72 3.63 -6.34
C ARG A 36 -2.01 2.86 -6.13
N GLU A 37 -2.02 1.63 -6.58
CA GLU A 37 -3.15 0.73 -6.43
C GLU A 37 -2.76 -0.43 -5.54
N TYR A 38 -3.36 -0.51 -4.37
CA TYR A 38 -3.08 -1.57 -3.40
C TYR A 38 -4.10 -2.70 -3.56
N HIS A 39 -3.63 -3.93 -3.41
CA HIS A 39 -4.46 -5.10 -3.51
C HIS A 39 -4.63 -5.75 -2.13
N GLN A 40 -5.64 -6.60 -2.01
CA GLN A 40 -5.91 -7.29 -0.74
C GLN A 40 -4.71 -8.11 -0.28
N ALA A 41 -3.96 -8.69 -1.20
CA ALA A 41 -2.76 -9.44 -0.86
C ALA A 41 -1.71 -8.56 -0.19
N ASP A 42 -1.61 -7.29 -0.59
CA ASP A 42 -0.69 -6.34 0.01
C ASP A 42 -1.11 -6.01 1.45
N VAL A 43 -2.41 -5.87 1.67
CA VAL A 43 -2.96 -5.59 3.01
C VAL A 43 -2.67 -6.75 3.95
N ILE A 44 -2.78 -7.97 3.48
CA ILE A 44 -2.51 -9.17 4.29
C ILE A 44 -1.05 -9.23 4.71
N ARG A 45 -0.13 -8.77 3.86
CA ARG A 45 1.30 -8.74 4.17
C ARG A 45 1.68 -7.68 5.19
N LEU A 46 0.87 -6.66 5.31
CA LEU A 46 1.08 -5.62 6.28
C LEU A 46 0.61 -6.06 7.67
#